data_73e459ce973f9fd0883c40b0ed4973a3
#
_entry.id   73e459ce973f9fd0883c40b0ed4973a3
#
_cell.length_a   1.000
_cell.length_b   1.000
_cell.length_c   1.000
_cell.angle_alpha   90.00
_cell.angle_beta   90.00
_cell.angle_gamma   90.00
#
_symmetry.space_group_name_H-M   'P 1'
#
loop_
_entity.id
_entity.type
_entity.pdbx_description
1 polymer ?
#
loop_
_entity_poly.entity_id
_entity_poly.type
_entity_poly.pdbx_seq_one_letter_code
_entity_poly.pdbx_strand_id
1 'polypeptide(L)'
;MRVLATIAFSFAAGLFLVLLLPWSGWYLWAAAGLALAALGLYLWGRTQKLFRRSRLILWPLAASLVYFTAYQTVVQQPVLDLCGTETAFAGTVCTWPWETERGAAVTVRLHGMHGAKATYYGGEELLTLEPGQTLSGAAWWQDASNIRGTELTQFTAR
;
A
#
# COMPACT_ATOMS: atom_id res chain seq x y z
N MET A 1 24.94 2.70 -15.93
CA MET A 1 24.25 1.67 -15.10
C MET A 1 24.27 1.97 -13.60
N ARG A 2 25.38 2.42 -12.99
CA ARG A 2 25.45 2.67 -11.53
C ARG A 2 24.44 3.72 -11.01
N VAL A 3 24.11 4.74 -11.79
CA VAL A 3 23.17 5.81 -11.38
C VAL A 3 21.74 5.28 -11.20
N LEU A 4 21.24 4.51 -12.18
CA LEU A 4 19.90 3.91 -12.11
C LEU A 4 19.80 2.93 -10.95
N ALA A 5 20.82 2.12 -10.71
CA ALA A 5 20.86 1.22 -9.56
C ALA A 5 20.79 2.00 -8.24
N THR A 6 21.56 3.08 -8.10
CA THR A 6 21.51 3.92 -6.90
C THR A 6 20.10 4.50 -6.66
N ILE A 7 19.45 5.01 -7.70
CA ILE A 7 18.09 5.54 -7.63
C ILE A 7 17.11 4.44 -7.19
N ALA A 8 17.14 3.27 -7.83
CA ALA A 8 16.26 2.16 -7.53
C ALA A 8 16.45 1.64 -6.09
N PHE A 9 17.71 1.47 -5.66
CA PHE A 9 18.00 1.02 -4.28
C PHE A 9 17.58 2.06 -3.23
N SER A 10 17.77 3.36 -3.50
CA SER A 10 17.37 4.41 -2.57
C SER A 10 15.85 4.49 -2.45
N PHE A 11 15.13 4.35 -3.56
CA PHE A 11 13.66 4.31 -3.55
C PHE A 11 13.14 3.06 -2.81
N ALA A 12 13.69 1.89 -3.10
CA ALA A 12 13.33 0.65 -2.43
C ALA A 12 13.64 0.69 -0.92
N ALA A 13 14.80 1.22 -0.54
CA ALA A 13 15.16 1.41 0.86
C ALA A 13 14.18 2.35 1.59
N GLY A 14 13.76 3.43 0.95
CA GLY A 14 12.75 4.34 1.49
C GLY A 14 11.41 3.65 1.72
N LEU A 15 10.92 2.89 0.75
CA LEU A 15 9.69 2.10 0.91
C LEU A 15 9.83 1.07 2.04
N PHE A 16 10.97 0.37 2.11
CA PHE A 16 11.22 -0.62 3.15
C PHE A 16 11.24 0.00 4.55
N LEU A 17 11.90 1.16 4.71
CA LEU A 17 11.92 1.88 5.99
C LEU A 17 10.52 2.28 6.44
N VAL A 18 9.68 2.77 5.51
CA VAL A 18 8.31 3.19 5.84
C VAL A 18 7.45 1.98 6.24
N LEU A 19 7.66 0.81 5.63
CA LEU A 19 6.94 -0.42 5.98
C LEU A 19 7.29 -0.94 7.38
N LEU A 20 8.49 -0.64 7.88
CA LEU A 20 8.93 -1.02 9.23
C LEU A 20 8.46 -0.05 10.32
N LEU A 21 8.06 1.17 9.96
CA LEU A 21 7.64 2.20 10.89
C LEU A 21 6.11 2.25 10.97
N PRO A 22 5.53 2.48 12.17
CA PRO A 22 4.09 2.62 12.30
C PRO A 22 3.59 3.83 11.49
N TRP A 23 2.42 3.69 10.87
CA TRP A 23 1.79 4.76 10.13
C TRP A 23 1.56 5.97 11.04
N SER A 24 2.11 7.11 10.66
CA SER A 24 1.87 8.39 11.31
C SER A 24 2.02 9.52 10.29
N GLY A 25 1.21 10.56 10.38
CA GLY A 25 1.18 11.67 9.43
C GLY A 25 2.49 12.46 9.25
N TRP A 26 3.54 12.13 10.00
CA TRP A 26 4.83 12.80 9.92
C TRP A 26 5.63 12.49 8.63
N TYR A 27 5.25 11.44 7.88
CA TYR A 27 5.96 11.07 6.65
C TYR A 27 6.00 12.16 5.59
N LEU A 28 4.93 12.96 5.47
CA LEU A 28 4.92 14.11 4.57
C LEU A 28 5.93 15.18 4.98
N TRP A 29 6.05 15.44 6.28
CA TRP A 29 7.04 16.37 6.80
C TRP A 29 8.46 15.86 6.60
N ALA A 30 8.70 14.56 6.78
CA ALA A 30 9.97 13.94 6.49
C ALA A 30 10.32 14.01 4.99
N ALA A 31 9.35 13.75 4.10
CA ALA A 31 9.52 13.88 2.66
C ALA A 31 9.86 15.33 2.27
N ALA A 32 9.15 16.31 2.83
CA ALA A 32 9.42 17.73 2.59
C ALA A 32 10.81 18.13 3.09
N GLY A 33 11.21 17.67 4.28
CA GLY A 33 12.56 17.91 4.84
C GLY A 33 13.67 17.34 3.96
N LEU A 34 13.50 16.10 3.47
CA LEU A 34 14.45 15.45 2.56
C LEU A 34 14.52 16.17 1.20
N ALA A 35 13.38 16.61 0.66
CA ALA A 35 13.34 17.36 -0.59
C ALA A 35 14.03 18.73 -0.44
N LEU A 36 13.79 19.43 0.67
CA LEU A 36 14.46 20.70 0.98
C LEU A 36 15.97 20.51 1.18
N ALA A 37 16.39 19.47 1.88
CA ALA A 37 17.80 19.12 2.03
C ALA A 37 18.47 18.84 0.67
N ALA A 38 17.79 18.06 -0.19
CA ALA A 38 18.27 17.79 -1.55
C ALA A 38 18.37 19.07 -2.39
N LEU A 39 17.40 19.98 -2.26
CA LEU A 39 17.42 21.29 -2.93
C LEU A 39 18.54 22.18 -2.38
N GLY A 40 18.73 22.25 -1.07
CA GLY A 40 19.82 22.98 -0.42
C GLY A 40 21.20 22.50 -0.90
N LEU A 41 21.39 21.18 -0.94
CA LEU A 41 22.61 20.58 -1.51
C LEU A 41 22.77 20.85 -3.01
N TYR A 42 21.66 21.02 -3.74
CA TYR A 42 21.70 21.45 -5.14
C TYR A 42 22.22 22.87 -5.32
N LEU A 43 21.73 23.79 -4.51
CA LEU A 43 22.08 25.20 -4.60
C LEU A 43 23.51 25.45 -4.09
N TRP A 44 23.90 24.81 -2.99
CA TRP A 44 25.19 25.02 -2.35
C TRP A 44 26.33 24.20 -2.98
N GLY A 45 26.03 22.98 -3.36
CA GLY A 45 27.05 21.98 -3.76
C GLY A 45 27.26 21.83 -5.26
N ARG A 46 27.03 22.89 -6.06
CA ARG A 46 27.09 22.83 -7.52
C ARG A 46 28.45 22.35 -8.08
N THR A 47 29.54 22.52 -7.32
CA THR A 47 30.92 22.25 -7.71
C THR A 47 31.50 20.94 -7.14
N GLN A 48 30.93 20.34 -6.10
CA GLN A 48 31.52 19.19 -5.43
C GLN A 48 30.87 17.86 -5.83
N LYS A 49 31.69 16.87 -6.21
CA LYS A 49 31.27 15.54 -6.66
C LYS A 49 30.46 14.77 -5.58
N LEU A 50 30.77 15.01 -4.29
CA LEU A 50 30.09 14.37 -3.16
C LEU A 50 28.62 14.77 -3.08
N PHE A 51 28.30 16.06 -3.22
CA PHE A 51 26.93 16.57 -3.19
C PHE A 51 26.09 16.13 -4.39
N ARG A 52 26.73 15.84 -5.52
CA ARG A 52 26.06 15.29 -6.68
C ARG A 52 25.57 13.86 -6.44
N ARG A 53 26.30 13.06 -5.64
CA ARG A 53 25.90 11.69 -5.29
C ARG A 53 24.80 11.66 -4.22
N SER A 54 24.89 12.51 -3.20
CA SER A 54 23.85 12.55 -2.16
C SER A 54 22.48 12.95 -2.70
N ARG A 55 22.40 13.80 -3.72
CA ARG A 55 21.14 14.13 -4.40
C ARG A 55 20.48 12.92 -5.05
N LEU A 56 21.29 12.03 -5.67
CA LEU A 56 20.78 10.80 -6.29
C LEU A 56 20.19 9.81 -5.28
N ILE A 57 20.46 10.01 -4.00
CA ILE A 57 19.90 9.21 -2.91
C ILE A 57 18.69 9.91 -2.30
N LEU A 58 18.79 11.20 -2.00
CA LEU A 58 17.76 11.95 -1.27
C LEU A 58 16.47 12.12 -2.06
N TRP A 59 16.56 12.41 -3.37
CA TRP A 59 15.37 12.58 -4.21
C TRP A 59 14.51 11.31 -4.33
N PRO A 60 15.08 10.14 -4.65
CA PRO A 60 14.28 8.90 -4.69
C PRO A 60 13.72 8.51 -3.33
N LEU A 61 14.45 8.80 -2.26
CA LEU A 61 13.99 8.55 -0.89
C LEU A 61 12.81 9.46 -0.52
N ALA A 62 12.86 10.74 -0.85
CA ALA A 62 11.73 11.65 -0.68
C ALA A 62 10.52 11.21 -1.55
N ALA A 63 10.77 10.83 -2.81
CA ALA A 63 9.75 10.35 -3.72
C ALA A 63 9.07 9.07 -3.20
N SER A 64 9.80 8.16 -2.57
CA SER A 64 9.22 6.94 -1.97
C SER A 64 8.25 7.25 -0.82
N LEU A 65 8.57 8.25 0.02
CA LEU A 65 7.69 8.69 1.11
C LEU A 65 6.41 9.32 0.57
N VAL A 66 6.53 10.19 -0.44
CA VAL A 66 5.36 10.80 -1.09
C VAL A 66 4.49 9.74 -1.76
N TYR A 67 5.12 8.82 -2.49
CA TYR A 67 4.42 7.71 -3.14
C TYR A 67 3.66 6.86 -2.11
N PHE A 68 4.32 6.48 -1.02
CA PHE A 68 3.70 5.68 0.02
C PHE A 68 2.51 6.41 0.66
N THR A 69 2.67 7.70 0.98
CA THR A 69 1.59 8.50 1.56
C THR A 69 0.41 8.60 0.60
N ALA A 70 0.67 8.87 -0.69
CA ALA A 70 -0.38 8.91 -1.71
C ALA A 70 -1.09 7.55 -1.83
N TYR A 71 -0.34 6.45 -1.82
CA TYR A 71 -0.92 5.11 -1.84
C TYR A 71 -1.80 4.84 -0.62
N GLN A 72 -1.34 5.19 0.58
CA GLN A 72 -2.12 5.04 1.80
C GLN A 72 -3.41 5.85 1.75
N THR A 73 -3.34 7.13 1.38
CA THR A 73 -4.53 8.01 1.39
C THR A 73 -5.51 7.71 0.27
N VAL A 74 -5.04 7.31 -0.91
CA VAL A 74 -5.90 7.13 -2.08
C VAL A 74 -6.43 5.69 -2.20
N VAL A 75 -5.62 4.70 -1.80
CA VAL A 75 -5.96 3.28 -2.01
C VAL A 75 -6.40 2.60 -0.71
N GLN A 76 -5.65 2.77 0.36
CA GLN A 76 -5.92 2.04 1.62
C GLN A 76 -6.96 2.72 2.49
N GLN A 77 -6.86 4.03 2.68
CA GLN A 77 -7.76 4.77 3.58
C GLN A 77 -9.23 4.59 3.24
N PRO A 78 -9.68 4.68 1.98
CA PRO A 78 -11.09 4.48 1.63
C PRO A 78 -11.64 3.10 2.01
N VAL A 79 -10.78 2.08 2.01
CA VAL A 79 -11.18 0.71 2.43
C VAL A 79 -11.19 0.59 3.95
N LEU A 80 -10.22 1.19 4.63
CA LEU A 80 -10.18 1.21 6.09
C LEU A 80 -11.35 1.98 6.70
N ASP A 81 -11.81 3.05 6.04
CA ASP A 81 -12.97 3.84 6.47
C ASP A 81 -14.28 3.06 6.41
N LEU A 82 -14.33 1.95 5.66
CA LEU A 82 -15.47 1.03 5.65
C LEU A 82 -15.46 0.06 6.83
N CYS A 83 -14.33 -0.13 7.51
CA CYS A 83 -14.20 -1.08 8.59
C CYS A 83 -15.18 -0.74 9.73
N GLY A 84 -15.86 -1.77 10.24
CA GLY A 84 -16.92 -1.61 11.26
C GLY A 84 -18.29 -1.27 10.70
N THR A 85 -18.48 -1.25 9.38
CA THR A 85 -19.77 -1.00 8.74
C THR A 85 -20.17 -2.15 7.85
N GLU A 86 -21.49 -2.34 7.67
CA GLU A 86 -22.06 -3.24 6.68
C GLU A 86 -22.43 -2.41 5.45
N THR A 87 -21.74 -2.66 4.35
CA THR A 87 -21.99 -1.93 3.10
C THR A 87 -22.02 -2.86 1.90
N ALA A 88 -22.79 -2.46 0.91
CA ALA A 88 -22.80 -3.15 -0.38
C ALA A 88 -21.47 -2.94 -1.12
N PHE A 89 -20.97 -3.98 -1.74
CA PHE A 89 -19.79 -3.93 -2.58
C PHE A 89 -20.05 -4.59 -3.94
N ALA A 90 -19.26 -4.18 -4.90
CA ALA A 90 -19.14 -4.85 -6.18
C ALA A 90 -17.65 -4.95 -6.55
N GLY A 91 -17.25 -6.06 -7.10
CA GLY A 91 -15.85 -6.25 -7.46
C GLY A 91 -15.65 -7.44 -8.41
N THR A 92 -14.43 -7.54 -8.92
CA THR A 92 -14.01 -8.63 -9.79
C THR A 92 -13.17 -9.63 -9.03
N VAL A 93 -13.51 -10.90 -9.14
CA VAL A 93 -12.75 -12.01 -8.56
C VAL A 93 -11.34 -12.05 -9.15
N CYS A 94 -10.32 -12.02 -8.30
CA CYS A 94 -8.91 -11.97 -8.72
C CYS A 94 -8.18 -13.29 -8.60
N THR A 95 -8.60 -14.15 -7.68
CA THR A 95 -7.94 -15.42 -7.40
C THR A 95 -8.96 -16.56 -7.43
N TRP A 96 -8.49 -17.77 -7.61
CA TRP A 96 -9.32 -18.92 -7.36
C TRP A 96 -9.78 -18.94 -5.90
N PRO A 97 -11.07 -19.27 -5.63
CA PRO A 97 -11.56 -19.46 -4.28
C PRO A 97 -10.81 -20.59 -3.57
N TRP A 98 -10.72 -20.50 -2.27
CA TRP A 98 -10.13 -21.56 -1.44
C TRP A 98 -11.02 -21.86 -0.24
N GLU A 99 -10.98 -23.11 0.19
CA GLU A 99 -11.70 -23.58 1.36
C GLU A 99 -11.13 -22.99 2.64
N THR A 100 -12.00 -22.70 3.59
CA THR A 100 -11.68 -22.24 4.94
C THR A 100 -12.42 -23.08 5.94
N GLU A 101 -12.05 -23.01 7.21
CA GLU A 101 -12.72 -23.78 8.29
C GLU A 101 -14.24 -23.53 8.40
N ARG A 102 -14.76 -22.44 7.83
CA ARG A 102 -16.15 -22.00 7.96
C ARG A 102 -16.84 -21.71 6.62
N GLY A 103 -16.33 -22.23 5.54
CA GLY A 103 -16.85 -22.02 4.18
C GLY A 103 -15.74 -21.78 3.17
N ALA A 104 -15.86 -20.76 2.36
CA ALA A 104 -14.88 -20.44 1.33
C ALA A 104 -14.48 -18.95 1.40
N ALA A 105 -13.32 -18.65 0.85
CA ALA A 105 -12.82 -17.29 0.72
C ALA A 105 -12.34 -17.01 -0.70
N VAL A 106 -12.44 -15.75 -1.12
CA VAL A 106 -12.01 -15.29 -2.44
C VAL A 106 -11.47 -13.86 -2.37
N THR A 107 -10.41 -13.57 -3.11
CA THR A 107 -9.91 -12.19 -3.22
C THR A 107 -10.65 -11.46 -4.33
N VAL A 108 -11.24 -10.34 -4.01
CA VAL A 108 -12.02 -9.50 -4.91
C VAL A 108 -11.35 -8.15 -5.06
N ARG A 109 -11.24 -7.64 -6.29
CA ARG A 109 -10.84 -6.26 -6.59
C ARG A 109 -12.09 -5.39 -6.57
N LEU A 110 -12.15 -4.44 -5.66
CA LEU A 110 -13.30 -3.58 -5.46
C LEU A 110 -13.45 -2.56 -6.61
N HIS A 111 -14.67 -2.42 -7.11
CA HIS A 111 -14.99 -1.39 -8.09
C HIS A 111 -15.15 -0.02 -7.40
N GLY A 112 -14.65 1.03 -8.03
CA GLY A 112 -14.72 2.40 -7.48
C GLY A 112 -13.69 2.73 -6.39
N MET A 113 -12.84 1.78 -5.96
CA MET A 113 -11.84 1.97 -4.91
C MET A 113 -10.40 1.86 -5.42
N HIS A 114 -10.08 2.51 -6.51
CA HIS A 114 -8.73 2.59 -7.10
C HIS A 114 -7.98 1.24 -7.18
N GLY A 115 -8.74 0.14 -7.39
CA GLY A 115 -8.18 -1.20 -7.51
C GLY A 115 -7.78 -1.87 -6.21
N ALA A 116 -8.27 -1.36 -5.07
CA ALA A 116 -8.10 -2.00 -3.77
C ALA A 116 -8.65 -3.43 -3.80
N LYS A 117 -8.01 -4.31 -3.07
CA LYS A 117 -8.39 -5.72 -2.96
C LYS A 117 -8.86 -6.02 -1.55
N ALA A 118 -9.89 -6.83 -1.44
CA ALA A 118 -10.39 -7.36 -0.18
C ALA A 118 -10.56 -8.88 -0.28
N THR A 119 -10.44 -9.58 0.83
CA THR A 119 -10.78 -11.00 0.90
C THR A 119 -12.21 -11.10 1.41
N TYR A 120 -13.07 -11.68 0.60
CA TYR A 120 -14.46 -11.96 0.96
C TYR A 120 -14.57 -13.39 1.46
N TYR A 121 -15.20 -13.55 2.63
CA TYR A 121 -15.50 -14.83 3.25
C TYR A 121 -17.00 -15.09 3.15
N GLY A 122 -17.37 -16.28 2.68
CA GLY A 122 -18.76 -16.66 2.50
C GLY A 122 -18.95 -18.18 2.52
N GLY A 123 -20.13 -18.63 2.06
CA GLY A 123 -20.46 -20.05 1.97
C GLY A 123 -19.69 -20.80 0.88
N GLU A 124 -19.94 -22.09 0.80
CA GLU A 124 -19.33 -22.99 -0.21
C GLU A 124 -19.67 -22.60 -1.66
N GLU A 125 -20.73 -21.82 -1.86
CA GLU A 125 -21.13 -21.27 -3.16
C GLU A 125 -20.00 -20.48 -3.83
N LEU A 126 -19.11 -19.88 -3.06
CA LEU A 126 -17.96 -19.15 -3.59
C LEU A 126 -16.99 -20.05 -4.35
N LEU A 127 -16.94 -21.35 -4.06
CA LEU A 127 -16.05 -22.29 -4.71
C LEU A 127 -16.37 -22.48 -6.21
N THR A 128 -17.56 -22.10 -6.63
CA THR A 128 -17.98 -22.15 -8.03
C THR A 128 -17.53 -20.94 -8.86
N LEU A 129 -16.99 -19.92 -8.20
CA LEU A 129 -16.58 -18.68 -8.85
C LEU A 129 -15.23 -18.87 -9.58
N GLU A 130 -15.11 -18.22 -10.73
CA GLU A 130 -13.88 -18.20 -11.51
C GLU A 130 -13.24 -16.80 -11.50
N PRO A 131 -11.91 -16.73 -11.57
CA PRO A 131 -11.23 -15.44 -11.73
C PRO A 131 -11.74 -14.68 -12.95
N GLY A 132 -12.04 -13.39 -12.76
CA GLY A 132 -12.63 -12.51 -13.78
C GLY A 132 -14.14 -12.32 -13.65
N GLN A 133 -14.85 -13.15 -12.90
CA GLN A 133 -16.28 -12.97 -12.65
C GLN A 133 -16.53 -11.78 -11.72
N THR A 134 -17.70 -11.17 -11.86
CA THR A 134 -18.13 -10.07 -10.99
C THR A 134 -18.92 -10.62 -9.81
N LEU A 135 -18.50 -10.27 -8.62
CA LEU A 135 -19.19 -10.56 -7.37
C LEU A 135 -19.77 -9.26 -6.79
N SER A 136 -21.04 -9.30 -6.40
CA SER A 136 -21.69 -8.19 -5.70
C SER A 136 -22.49 -8.71 -4.52
N GLY A 137 -22.53 -7.96 -3.45
CA GLY A 137 -23.23 -8.33 -2.24
C GLY A 137 -23.10 -7.29 -1.14
N ALA A 138 -23.60 -7.58 0.03
CA ALA A 138 -23.36 -6.83 1.25
C ALA A 138 -22.38 -7.61 2.14
N ALA A 139 -21.44 -6.92 2.75
CA ALA A 139 -20.47 -7.52 3.63
C ALA A 139 -20.20 -6.61 4.84
N TRP A 140 -19.92 -7.24 5.96
CA TRP A 140 -19.37 -6.57 7.14
C TRP A 140 -17.86 -6.44 6.97
N TRP A 141 -17.38 -5.20 6.94
CA TRP A 141 -15.97 -4.92 6.73
C TRP A 141 -15.16 -5.01 8.02
N GLN A 142 -14.07 -5.73 7.98
CA GLN A 142 -13.15 -5.85 9.11
C GLN A 142 -11.72 -5.60 8.65
N ASP A 143 -10.97 -4.92 9.50
CA ASP A 143 -9.53 -4.80 9.28
C ASP A 143 -8.85 -6.15 9.55
N ALA A 144 -7.96 -6.55 8.67
CA ALA A 144 -7.21 -7.80 8.77
C ALA A 144 -6.35 -7.88 10.05
N SER A 145 -5.95 -6.75 10.63
CA SER A 145 -5.22 -6.68 11.90
C SER A 145 -6.03 -7.22 13.09
N ASN A 146 -7.37 -7.16 13.01
CA ASN A 146 -8.27 -7.63 14.06
C ASN A 146 -8.66 -9.10 13.93
N ILE A 147 -8.24 -9.78 12.85
CA ILE A 147 -8.57 -11.19 12.66
C ILE A 147 -7.61 -12.03 13.52
N ARG A 148 -8.14 -12.68 14.55
CA ARG A 148 -7.46 -13.63 15.45
C ARG A 148 -6.41 -13.06 16.41
N GLY A 149 -6.44 -11.79 16.78
CA GLY A 149 -5.51 -11.25 17.78
C GLY A 149 -4.04 -11.32 17.37
N THR A 150 -3.76 -11.52 16.10
CA THR A 150 -2.44 -11.32 15.52
C THR A 150 -2.33 -9.86 15.16
N GLU A 151 -1.40 -9.17 15.76
CA GLU A 151 -0.94 -7.86 15.30
C GLU A 151 -0.26 -8.04 13.94
N LEU A 152 -1.07 -8.32 12.92
CA LEU A 152 -0.61 -8.34 11.55
C LEU A 152 -0.46 -6.88 11.14
N THR A 153 0.77 -6.46 11.11
CA THR A 153 1.22 -5.18 10.60
C THR A 153 0.68 -4.91 9.18
N GLN A 154 0.80 -3.71 8.72
CA GLN A 154 0.36 -3.12 7.43
C GLN A 154 0.50 -3.99 6.16
N PHE A 155 1.16 -5.13 6.24
CA PHE A 155 1.33 -6.09 5.14
C PHE A 155 0.08 -6.92 4.81
N THR A 156 -0.88 -7.02 5.72
CA THR A 156 -2.08 -7.85 5.55
C THR A 156 -3.28 -7.09 5.00
N ALA A 157 -3.24 -5.77 4.97
CA ALA A 157 -4.18 -4.94 4.24
C ALA A 157 -3.82 -4.93 2.73
N ARG A 158 -3.91 -6.10 2.09
CA ARG A 158 -3.68 -6.25 0.64
C ARG A 158 -4.96 -6.54 -0.07
#